data_900f7161b44be93a5003b1015289639c
#
_entry.id   900f7161b44be93a5003b1015289639c
#
_cell.length_a   1.000
_cell.length_b   1.000
_cell.length_c   1.000
_cell.angle_alpha   90.00
_cell.angle_beta   90.00
_cell.angle_gamma   90.00
#
_symmetry.space_group_name_H-M   'P 1'
#
loop_
_entity.id
_entity.type
_entity.pdbx_description
1 polymer ?
#
loop_
_entity_poly.entity_id
_entity_poly.type
_entity_poly.pdbx_seq_one_letter_code
_entity_poly.pdbx_strand_id
1 'polypeptide(L)'
;SSAASDVYKRQGLGLSMIYGFAQQSGGHVTIQSEPGQGTCVRLYLPRLHGTALESNLPPHLGEAPLALAGEAVVVVEDDPAVRMLVVNVLAELGYTAHQAADARTALPLLESDLRVDLLVTDVGLPGMNGRQLAEIARQHRPGLRVLFMTGYAEQAAERQGFLEDGMDMVAKPFSIDLLATKIRSMINVDE
;
A
#
# COMPACT_ATOMS: atom_id res chain seq x y z
N SER A 1 18.56 23.21 -2.12
CA SER A 1 18.62 21.76 -2.49
C SER A 1 17.23 21.18 -2.83
N SER A 2 16.22 22.03 -3.00
CA SER A 2 14.84 21.67 -3.38
C SER A 2 14.65 21.43 -4.89
N ALA A 3 15.60 21.80 -5.73
CA ALA A 3 15.45 21.74 -7.19
C ALA A 3 15.64 20.34 -7.79
N ALA A 4 16.32 19.43 -7.12
CA ALA A 4 16.59 18.09 -7.65
C ALA A 4 15.38 17.13 -7.55
N SER A 5 14.53 17.32 -6.53
CA SER A 5 13.30 16.52 -6.34
C SER A 5 12.21 16.85 -7.37
N ASP A 6 12.15 18.10 -7.85
CA ASP A 6 11.17 18.54 -8.83
C ASP A 6 11.49 18.09 -10.28
N VAL A 7 12.76 17.78 -10.58
CA VAL A 7 13.16 17.33 -11.91
C VAL A 7 12.71 15.89 -12.18
N TYR A 8 12.71 15.01 -11.18
CA TYR A 8 12.22 13.63 -11.33
C TYR A 8 10.68 13.56 -11.51
N LYS A 9 9.92 14.47 -10.92
CA LYS A 9 8.46 14.55 -11.13
C LYS A 9 8.04 15.03 -12.52
N ARG A 10 8.95 15.55 -13.33
CA ARG A 10 8.68 16.10 -14.69
C ARG A 10 9.04 15.17 -15.82
N GLN A 11 9.41 13.91 -15.59
CA GLN A 11 9.78 12.97 -16.66
C GLN A 11 8.59 12.36 -17.42
N GLY A 12 7.37 12.83 -17.23
CA GLY A 12 6.20 12.41 -18.01
C GLY A 12 5.78 10.94 -17.83
N LEU A 13 6.36 10.21 -16.87
CA LEU A 13 6.11 8.79 -16.66
C LEU A 13 4.67 8.48 -16.24
N GLY A 14 3.95 9.42 -15.63
CA GLY A 14 2.57 9.23 -15.21
C GLY A 14 1.62 8.88 -16.34
N LEU A 15 1.70 9.57 -17.47
CA LEU A 15 0.86 9.28 -18.65
C LEU A 15 1.24 7.99 -19.36
N SER A 16 2.52 7.65 -19.41
CA SER A 16 2.98 6.37 -19.97
C SER A 16 2.55 5.17 -19.13
N MET A 17 2.49 5.31 -17.81
CA MET A 17 1.93 4.28 -16.92
C MET A 17 0.42 4.11 -17.12
N ILE A 18 -0.34 5.20 -17.22
CA ILE A 18 -1.78 5.16 -17.53
C ILE A 18 -2.02 4.51 -18.88
N TYR A 19 -1.22 4.84 -19.88
CA TYR A 19 -1.30 4.24 -21.21
C TYR A 19 -0.99 2.74 -21.17
N GLY A 20 0.07 2.34 -20.47
CA GLY A 20 0.45 0.93 -20.29
C GLY A 20 -0.65 0.13 -19.58
N PHE A 21 -1.21 0.67 -18.50
CA PHE A 21 -2.33 0.07 -17.78
C PHE A 21 -3.57 -0.11 -18.68
N ALA A 22 -3.93 0.93 -19.44
CA ALA A 22 -5.07 0.84 -20.35
C ALA A 22 -4.88 -0.26 -21.40
N GLN A 23 -3.69 -0.35 -22.01
CA GLN A 23 -3.37 -1.37 -23.03
C GLN A 23 -3.40 -2.79 -22.43
N GLN A 24 -2.80 -3.00 -21.27
CA GLN A 24 -2.81 -4.31 -20.58
C GLN A 24 -4.22 -4.73 -20.17
N SER A 25 -5.09 -3.76 -19.89
CA SER A 25 -6.51 -4.00 -19.57
C SER A 25 -7.39 -4.15 -20.83
N GLY A 26 -6.83 -4.14 -22.04
CA GLY A 26 -7.59 -4.19 -23.29
C GLY A 26 -8.38 -2.91 -23.59
N GLY A 27 -8.05 -1.81 -22.92
CA GLY A 27 -8.66 -0.51 -23.08
C GLY A 27 -7.80 0.47 -23.89
N HIS A 28 -8.17 1.76 -23.85
CA HIS A 28 -7.38 2.82 -24.48
C HIS A 28 -7.51 4.16 -23.74
N VAL A 29 -6.59 5.09 -24.00
CA VAL A 29 -6.57 6.44 -23.45
C VAL A 29 -6.65 7.46 -24.58
N THR A 30 -7.46 8.50 -24.37
CA THR A 30 -7.45 9.69 -25.26
C THR A 30 -7.11 10.92 -24.45
N ILE A 31 -6.33 11.83 -25.07
CA ILE A 31 -5.93 13.10 -24.47
C ILE A 31 -6.36 14.22 -25.40
N GLN A 32 -7.10 15.19 -24.88
CA GLN A 32 -7.42 16.45 -25.56
C GLN A 32 -6.88 17.60 -24.72
N SER A 33 -6.05 18.43 -25.32
CA SER A 33 -5.42 19.57 -24.63
C SER A 33 -5.41 20.78 -25.54
N GLU A 34 -5.88 21.91 -25.04
CA GLU A 34 -5.84 23.20 -25.72
C GLU A 34 -5.13 24.22 -24.85
N PRO A 35 -4.16 24.99 -25.38
CA PRO A 35 -3.48 26.01 -24.61
C PRO A 35 -4.49 27.01 -24.00
N GLY A 36 -4.40 27.21 -22.68
CA GLY A 36 -5.28 28.09 -21.92
C GLY A 36 -6.66 27.53 -21.59
N GLN A 37 -7.06 26.36 -22.12
CA GLN A 37 -8.34 25.70 -21.82
C GLN A 37 -8.22 24.43 -20.99
N GLY A 38 -6.97 24.00 -20.74
CA GLY A 38 -6.70 22.83 -19.92
C GLY A 38 -6.54 21.53 -20.72
N THR A 39 -6.49 20.40 -19.98
CA THR A 39 -6.30 19.06 -20.55
C THR A 39 -7.39 18.13 -20.03
N CYS A 40 -8.02 17.39 -20.95
CA CYS A 40 -8.96 16.33 -20.65
C CYS A 40 -8.31 14.97 -21.01
N VAL A 41 -8.19 14.09 -20.04
CA VAL A 41 -7.72 12.71 -20.23
C VAL A 41 -8.91 11.78 -20.04
N ARG A 42 -9.19 10.93 -21.05
CA ARG A 42 -10.26 9.91 -20.96
C ARG A 42 -9.65 8.54 -21.02
N LEU A 43 -9.93 7.73 -20.00
CA LEU A 43 -9.56 6.32 -19.92
C LEU A 43 -10.78 5.47 -20.26
N TYR A 44 -10.66 4.61 -21.27
CA TYR A 44 -11.68 3.66 -21.67
C TYR A 44 -11.21 2.25 -21.28
N LEU A 45 -12.00 1.58 -20.47
CA LEU A 45 -11.75 0.19 -20.06
C LEU A 45 -12.85 -0.72 -20.61
N PRO A 46 -12.54 -1.97 -20.98
CA PRO A 46 -13.55 -2.94 -21.40
C PRO A 46 -14.56 -3.13 -20.27
N ARG A 47 -15.82 -3.14 -20.63
CA ARG A 47 -16.87 -3.55 -19.69
C ARG A 47 -16.82 -5.07 -19.53
N LEU A 48 -16.75 -5.54 -18.29
CA LEU A 48 -16.91 -6.95 -17.99
C LEU A 48 -18.34 -7.38 -18.38
N HIS A 49 -18.47 -8.16 -19.45
CA HIS A 49 -19.70 -8.82 -19.85
C HIS A 49 -19.66 -10.26 -19.33
N GLY A 50 -20.36 -10.51 -18.25
CA GLY A 50 -20.53 -11.81 -17.62
C GLY A 50 -21.34 -11.60 -16.35
N THR A 51 -22.08 -12.61 -15.91
CA THR A 51 -22.41 -12.72 -14.51
C THR A 51 -21.09 -12.54 -13.79
N ALA A 52 -21.01 -11.53 -12.92
CA ALA A 52 -19.93 -11.53 -11.94
C ALA A 52 -19.85 -13.01 -11.53
N LEU A 53 -18.74 -13.67 -11.89
CA LEU A 53 -18.41 -14.87 -11.16
C LEU A 53 -18.68 -14.43 -9.74
N GLU A 54 -19.57 -15.14 -9.03
CA GLU A 54 -19.57 -15.08 -7.57
C GLU A 54 -18.14 -15.44 -7.21
N SER A 55 -17.31 -14.45 -7.52
CA SER A 55 -15.91 -14.50 -7.21
C SER A 55 -15.94 -14.72 -5.72
N ASN A 56 -15.05 -15.49 -5.25
CA ASN A 56 -14.52 -15.43 -3.91
C ASN A 56 -14.06 -13.99 -3.63
N LEU A 57 -15.00 -13.05 -3.73
CA LEU A 57 -14.86 -11.72 -3.15
C LEU A 57 -14.66 -12.01 -1.67
N PRO A 58 -13.53 -11.60 -1.12
CA PRO A 58 -13.39 -11.67 0.32
C PRO A 58 -14.63 -10.98 0.91
N PRO A 59 -15.11 -11.45 2.05
CA PRO A 59 -16.31 -10.92 2.67
C PRO A 59 -16.27 -9.40 2.66
N HIS A 60 -17.39 -8.76 2.32
CA HIS A 60 -17.52 -7.31 2.41
C HIS A 60 -17.00 -6.85 3.77
N LEU A 61 -16.38 -5.67 3.85
CA LEU A 61 -15.88 -5.10 5.13
C LEU A 61 -16.88 -5.27 6.30
N GLY A 62 -18.19 -5.36 6.00
CA GLY A 62 -19.25 -5.65 6.99
C GLY A 62 -19.25 -7.07 7.57
N GLU A 63 -18.54 -8.03 6.97
CA GLU A 63 -18.40 -9.42 7.47
C GLU A 63 -16.98 -9.70 7.98
N ALA A 64 -16.02 -8.80 7.74
CA ALA A 64 -14.68 -8.91 8.28
C ALA A 64 -14.75 -8.76 9.81
N PRO A 65 -14.20 -9.72 10.59
CA PRO A 65 -14.18 -9.58 12.05
C PRO A 65 -13.46 -8.27 12.41
N LEU A 66 -14.07 -7.45 13.26
CA LEU A 66 -13.48 -6.19 13.74
C LEU A 66 -12.22 -6.45 14.56
N ALA A 67 -11.34 -5.46 14.64
CA ALA A 67 -10.17 -5.49 15.50
C ALA A 67 -10.55 -5.81 16.95
N LEU A 68 -9.68 -6.54 17.63
CA LEU A 68 -9.78 -6.67 19.08
C LEU A 68 -9.39 -5.33 19.74
N ALA A 69 -9.95 -5.06 20.91
CA ALA A 69 -9.69 -3.80 21.58
C ALA A 69 -8.18 -3.58 21.82
N GLY A 70 -7.67 -2.47 21.32
CA GLY A 70 -6.30 -2.03 21.53
C GLY A 70 -5.27 -2.53 20.50
N GLU A 71 -5.68 -3.25 19.45
CA GLU A 71 -4.77 -3.60 18.33
C GLU A 71 -4.34 -2.34 17.59
N ALA A 72 -3.04 -2.20 17.38
CA ALA A 72 -2.44 -1.00 16.82
C ALA A 72 -1.54 -1.31 15.61
N VAL A 73 -1.65 -0.50 14.57
CA VAL A 73 -0.91 -0.63 13.30
C VAL A 73 -0.14 0.65 13.02
N VAL A 74 1.14 0.52 12.69
CA VAL A 74 1.94 1.64 12.18
C VAL A 74 1.93 1.60 10.66
N VAL A 75 1.53 2.69 10.01
CA VAL A 75 1.48 2.85 8.55
C VAL A 75 2.57 3.80 8.09
N VAL A 76 3.43 3.35 7.17
CA VAL A 76 4.52 4.17 6.62
C VAL A 76 4.43 4.20 5.10
N GLU A 77 4.07 5.36 4.56
CA GLU A 77 3.79 5.57 3.13
C GLU A 77 4.07 7.03 2.79
N ASP A 78 4.87 7.31 1.77
CA ASP A 78 5.22 8.68 1.39
C ASP A 78 4.09 9.39 0.63
N ASP A 79 3.31 8.66 -0.17
CA ASP A 79 2.13 9.23 -0.83
C ASP A 79 1.00 9.49 0.18
N PRO A 80 0.59 10.76 0.37
CA PRO A 80 -0.42 11.10 1.37
C PRO A 80 -1.80 10.52 1.05
N ALA A 81 -2.15 10.30 -0.24
CA ALA A 81 -3.43 9.75 -0.62
C ALA A 81 -3.51 8.26 -0.30
N VAL A 82 -2.44 7.50 -0.62
CA VAL A 82 -2.34 6.07 -0.29
C VAL A 82 -2.28 5.89 1.23
N ARG A 83 -1.49 6.70 1.95
CA ARG A 83 -1.41 6.66 3.41
C ARG A 83 -2.77 6.87 4.05
N MET A 84 -3.51 7.90 3.61
CA MET A 84 -4.85 8.20 4.12
C MET A 84 -5.84 7.07 3.82
N LEU A 85 -5.78 6.47 2.63
CA LEU A 85 -6.62 5.31 2.29
C LEU A 85 -6.39 4.15 3.26
N VAL A 86 -5.12 3.78 3.51
CA VAL A 86 -4.78 2.68 4.43
C VAL A 86 -5.24 2.98 5.86
N VAL A 87 -5.01 4.21 6.34
CA VAL A 87 -5.45 4.65 7.68
C VAL A 87 -6.98 4.58 7.83
N ASN A 88 -7.74 5.01 6.81
CA ASN A 88 -9.20 4.95 6.83
C ASN A 88 -9.69 3.50 6.88
N VAL A 89 -9.11 2.60 6.08
CA VAL A 89 -9.43 1.17 6.11
C VAL A 89 -9.18 0.58 7.50
N LEU A 90 -8.05 0.89 8.11
CA LEU A 90 -7.73 0.44 9.47
C LEU A 90 -8.72 0.96 10.50
N ALA A 91 -9.11 2.25 10.41
CA ALA A 91 -10.09 2.84 11.30
C ALA A 91 -11.48 2.20 11.17
N GLU A 92 -11.93 1.90 9.93
CA GLU A 92 -13.19 1.20 9.67
C GLU A 92 -13.18 -0.24 10.23
N LEU A 93 -12.01 -0.90 10.25
CA LEU A 93 -11.82 -2.22 10.85
C LEU A 93 -11.64 -2.18 12.37
N GLY A 94 -11.56 -0.99 12.98
CA GLY A 94 -11.44 -0.80 14.42
C GLY A 94 -10.01 -0.80 14.97
N TYR A 95 -8.98 -0.78 14.11
CA TYR A 95 -7.58 -0.68 14.54
C TYR A 95 -7.20 0.75 14.95
N THR A 96 -6.29 0.86 15.90
CA THR A 96 -5.61 2.14 16.16
C THR A 96 -4.48 2.32 15.14
N ALA A 97 -4.60 3.30 14.24
CA ALA A 97 -3.61 3.56 13.22
C ALA A 97 -2.67 4.72 13.60
N HIS A 98 -1.37 4.45 13.62
CA HIS A 98 -0.32 5.47 13.71
C HIS A 98 0.33 5.64 12.35
N GLN A 99 0.49 6.87 11.87
CA GLN A 99 0.97 7.11 10.51
C GLN A 99 2.29 7.88 10.48
N ALA A 100 3.14 7.57 9.52
CA ALA A 100 4.38 8.26 9.22
C ALA A 100 4.55 8.42 7.70
N ALA A 101 5.18 9.50 7.27
CA ALA A 101 5.42 9.78 5.85
C ALA A 101 6.73 9.16 5.33
N ASP A 102 7.62 8.77 6.21
CA ASP A 102 8.94 8.22 5.92
C ASP A 102 9.47 7.39 7.09
N ALA A 103 10.55 6.67 6.87
CA ALA A 103 11.19 5.85 7.90
C ALA A 103 11.68 6.68 9.10
N ARG A 104 12.15 7.91 8.87
CA ARG A 104 12.67 8.79 9.92
C ARG A 104 11.59 9.17 10.94
N THR A 105 10.38 9.43 10.47
CA THR A 105 9.22 9.74 11.33
C THR A 105 8.59 8.49 11.93
N ALA A 106 8.77 7.33 11.31
CA ALA A 106 8.28 6.04 11.81
C ALA A 106 9.13 5.46 12.94
N LEU A 107 10.47 5.59 12.87
CA LEU A 107 11.39 4.99 13.84
C LEU A 107 11.07 5.35 15.30
N PRO A 108 10.83 6.62 15.68
CA PRO A 108 10.46 6.94 17.06
C PRO A 108 9.19 6.25 17.56
N LEU A 109 8.22 5.97 16.67
CA LEU A 109 7.00 5.21 17.01
C LEU A 109 7.32 3.74 17.25
N LEU A 110 8.18 3.16 16.39
CA LEU A 110 8.57 1.76 16.45
C LEU A 110 9.54 1.46 17.61
N GLU A 111 10.31 2.43 18.07
CA GLU A 111 11.26 2.33 19.20
C GLU A 111 10.61 2.67 20.55
N SER A 112 9.41 3.27 20.58
CA SER A 112 8.70 3.64 21.80
C SER A 112 8.05 2.42 22.46
N ASP A 113 7.48 2.58 23.68
CA ASP A 113 6.68 1.55 24.37
C ASP A 113 5.26 1.40 23.81
N LEU A 114 4.95 2.06 22.69
CA LEU A 114 3.65 1.97 22.03
C LEU A 114 3.37 0.52 21.62
N ARG A 115 2.16 0.03 21.86
CA ARG A 115 1.75 -1.26 21.30
C ARG A 115 1.71 -1.17 19.78
N VAL A 116 2.38 -2.08 19.10
CA VAL A 116 2.36 -2.21 17.63
C VAL A 116 2.24 -3.70 17.29
N ASP A 117 1.11 -4.07 16.74
CA ASP A 117 0.81 -5.46 16.34
C ASP A 117 1.21 -5.72 14.89
N LEU A 118 1.21 -4.69 14.04
CA LEU A 118 1.57 -4.78 12.62
C LEU A 118 2.26 -3.49 12.15
N LEU A 119 3.30 -3.63 11.34
CA LEU A 119 3.86 -2.57 10.50
C LEU A 119 3.37 -2.74 9.07
N VAL A 120 2.67 -1.75 8.51
CA VAL A 120 2.32 -1.65 7.08
C VAL A 120 3.23 -0.60 6.46
N THR A 121 4.09 -0.98 5.51
CA THR A 121 5.08 -0.06 4.95
C THR A 121 5.21 -0.18 3.44
N ASP A 122 5.32 0.97 2.73
CA ASP A 122 5.79 0.92 1.35
C ASP A 122 7.24 0.44 1.29
N VAL A 123 7.55 -0.40 0.30
CA VAL A 123 8.93 -0.81 0.02
C VAL A 123 9.74 0.34 -0.54
N GLY A 124 9.13 1.20 -1.36
CA GLY A 124 9.77 2.27 -2.12
C GLY A 124 9.97 3.59 -1.38
N LEU A 125 10.01 3.60 -0.05
CA LEU A 125 10.18 4.82 0.73
C LEU A 125 11.47 5.59 0.37
N PRO A 126 11.42 6.93 0.36
CA PRO A 126 12.59 7.75 0.06
C PRO A 126 13.63 7.67 1.20
N GLY A 127 14.90 7.55 0.81
CA GLY A 127 16.03 7.46 1.75
C GLY A 127 16.23 6.04 2.28
N MET A 128 15.57 5.70 3.37
CA MET A 128 15.55 4.34 3.94
C MET A 128 14.33 3.60 3.40
N ASN A 129 14.53 2.50 2.68
CA ASN A 129 13.43 1.71 2.14
C ASN A 129 12.67 0.94 3.24
N GLY A 130 11.44 0.48 2.90
CA GLY A 130 10.58 -0.21 3.87
C GLY A 130 11.16 -1.52 4.41
N ARG A 131 11.99 -2.23 3.63
CA ARG A 131 12.68 -3.45 4.11
C ARG A 131 13.71 -3.13 5.19
N GLN A 132 14.53 -2.11 4.98
CA GLN A 132 15.49 -1.65 5.98
C GLN A 132 14.80 -1.15 7.25
N LEU A 133 13.68 -0.42 7.09
CA LEU A 133 12.85 0.00 8.23
C LEU A 133 12.35 -1.20 9.03
N ALA A 134 11.84 -2.22 8.37
CA ALA A 134 11.34 -3.44 9.00
C ALA A 134 12.44 -4.20 9.76
N GLU A 135 13.65 -4.28 9.20
CA GLU A 135 14.81 -4.89 9.84
C GLU A 135 15.19 -4.17 11.14
N ILE A 136 15.23 -2.84 11.12
CA ILE A 136 15.51 -2.03 12.32
C ILE A 136 14.37 -2.19 13.35
N ALA A 137 13.12 -2.10 12.91
CA ALA A 137 11.97 -2.26 13.78
C ALA A 137 11.97 -3.62 14.50
N ARG A 138 12.34 -4.69 13.81
CA ARG A 138 12.44 -6.04 14.40
C ARG A 138 13.59 -6.21 15.37
N GLN A 139 14.65 -5.41 15.30
CA GLN A 139 15.69 -5.40 16.33
C GLN A 139 15.14 -4.91 17.69
N HIS A 140 14.24 -3.94 17.67
CA HIS A 140 13.57 -3.41 18.87
C HIS A 140 12.34 -4.24 19.28
N ARG A 141 11.66 -4.83 18.31
CA ARG A 141 10.42 -5.62 18.48
C ARG A 141 10.54 -6.98 17.81
N PRO A 142 11.23 -7.95 18.43
CA PRO A 142 11.32 -9.31 17.89
C PRO A 142 9.91 -9.89 17.70
N GLY A 143 9.63 -10.42 16.50
CA GLY A 143 8.31 -10.95 16.17
C GLY A 143 7.32 -9.93 15.59
N LEU A 144 7.69 -8.64 15.42
CA LEU A 144 6.84 -7.66 14.75
C LEU A 144 6.46 -8.16 13.35
N ARG A 145 5.16 -8.21 13.08
CA ARG A 145 4.61 -8.58 11.77
C ARG A 145 4.70 -7.40 10.81
N VAL A 146 5.01 -7.67 9.54
CA VAL A 146 5.24 -6.63 8.54
C VAL A 146 4.51 -6.94 7.25
N LEU A 147 3.62 -6.05 6.83
CA LEU A 147 2.98 -6.06 5.53
C LEU A 147 3.63 -5.02 4.62
N PHE A 148 4.30 -5.48 3.57
CA PHE A 148 4.87 -4.60 2.57
C PHE A 148 3.85 -4.23 1.50
N MET A 149 3.73 -2.96 1.17
CA MET A 149 3.05 -2.46 -0.01
C MET A 149 4.09 -2.23 -1.11
N THR A 150 3.86 -2.71 -2.32
CA THR A 150 4.84 -2.57 -3.41
C THR A 150 4.19 -2.38 -4.77
N GLY A 151 4.71 -1.47 -5.59
CA GLY A 151 4.32 -1.33 -6.99
C GLY A 151 4.92 -2.40 -7.92
N TYR A 152 5.85 -3.23 -7.43
CA TYR A 152 6.60 -4.21 -8.21
C TYR A 152 6.61 -5.58 -7.52
N ALA A 153 5.41 -6.11 -7.25
CA ALA A 153 5.25 -7.35 -6.48
C ALA A 153 6.00 -8.56 -7.09
N GLU A 154 6.00 -8.68 -8.42
CA GLU A 154 6.69 -9.78 -9.12
C GLU A 154 8.20 -9.73 -8.90
N GLN A 155 8.83 -8.55 -9.00
CA GLN A 155 10.27 -8.38 -8.78
C GLN A 155 10.67 -8.52 -7.30
N ALA A 156 9.78 -8.22 -6.38
CA ALA A 156 10.02 -8.39 -4.94
C ALA A 156 9.87 -9.87 -4.52
N ALA A 157 8.90 -10.58 -5.08
CA ALA A 157 8.67 -12.01 -4.82
C ALA A 157 9.79 -12.90 -5.40
N GLU A 158 10.40 -12.52 -6.53
CA GLU A 158 11.51 -13.25 -7.16
C GLU A 158 12.83 -13.17 -6.36
N ARG A 159 12.98 -12.22 -5.45
CA ARG A 159 14.15 -12.16 -4.57
C ARG A 159 14.00 -13.17 -3.44
N GLN A 160 14.61 -14.33 -3.59
CA GLN A 160 14.71 -15.31 -2.51
C GLN A 160 15.17 -14.64 -1.22
N GLY A 161 14.38 -14.79 -0.14
CA GLY A 161 14.69 -14.20 1.18
C GLY A 161 14.17 -12.79 1.39
N PHE A 162 13.32 -12.23 0.51
CA PHE A 162 12.70 -10.92 0.76
C PHE A 162 11.67 -11.00 1.89
N LEU A 163 10.90 -12.07 1.96
CA LEU A 163 9.94 -12.31 3.03
C LEU A 163 10.51 -13.33 4.02
N GLU A 164 10.43 -13.01 5.29
CA GLU A 164 10.73 -13.87 6.44
C GLU A 164 9.44 -14.21 7.18
N ASP A 165 9.52 -15.10 8.18
CA ASP A 165 8.38 -15.42 9.03
C ASP A 165 7.73 -14.16 9.63
N GLY A 166 6.41 -14.07 9.55
CA GLY A 166 5.66 -12.90 9.97
C GLY A 166 5.73 -11.71 9.00
N MET A 167 6.23 -11.90 7.79
CA MET A 167 6.20 -10.91 6.72
C MET A 167 5.32 -11.37 5.57
N ASP A 168 4.56 -10.43 4.98
CA ASP A 168 3.77 -10.64 3.75
C ASP A 168 3.82 -9.38 2.89
N MET A 169 3.28 -9.46 1.67
CA MET A 169 3.23 -8.31 0.77
C MET A 169 1.88 -8.18 0.07
N VAL A 170 1.56 -6.95 -0.33
CA VAL A 170 0.44 -6.60 -1.21
C VAL A 170 0.91 -5.73 -2.36
N ALA A 171 0.49 -6.09 -3.58
CA ALA A 171 0.82 -5.33 -4.79
C ALA A 171 -0.07 -4.11 -4.95
N LYS A 172 0.51 -2.95 -5.23
CA LYS A 172 -0.21 -1.76 -5.69
C LYS A 172 -0.47 -1.85 -7.21
N PRO A 173 -1.71 -1.56 -7.69
CA PRO A 173 -2.89 -1.17 -6.94
C PRO A 173 -3.59 -2.37 -6.28
N PHE A 174 -4.03 -2.23 -5.04
CA PHE A 174 -4.78 -3.24 -4.30
C PHE A 174 -6.23 -2.80 -4.05
N SER A 175 -7.12 -3.77 -3.87
CA SER A 175 -8.48 -3.49 -3.39
C SER A 175 -8.49 -3.33 -1.86
N ILE A 176 -9.47 -2.59 -1.35
CA ILE A 176 -9.68 -2.41 0.08
C ILE A 176 -9.87 -3.76 0.78
N ASP A 177 -10.66 -4.65 0.17
CA ASP A 177 -10.95 -5.99 0.71
C ASP A 177 -9.68 -6.85 0.82
N LEU A 178 -8.81 -6.82 -0.21
CA LEU A 178 -7.54 -7.55 -0.18
C LEU A 178 -6.64 -7.04 0.94
N LEU A 179 -6.53 -5.71 1.08
CA LEU A 179 -5.73 -5.09 2.14
C LEU A 179 -6.28 -5.48 3.52
N ALA A 180 -7.59 -5.35 3.73
CA ALA A 180 -8.26 -5.71 4.98
C ALA A 180 -8.05 -7.18 5.34
N THR A 181 -8.22 -8.08 4.38
CA THR A 181 -8.00 -9.53 4.57
C THR A 181 -6.56 -9.84 4.97
N LYS A 182 -5.57 -9.24 4.29
CA LYS A 182 -4.15 -9.44 4.62
C LYS A 182 -3.79 -8.91 6.01
N ILE A 183 -4.23 -7.70 6.35
CA ILE A 183 -4.02 -7.13 7.69
C ILE A 183 -4.56 -8.08 8.75
N ARG A 184 -5.79 -8.53 8.57
CA ARG A 184 -6.45 -9.42 9.52
C ARG A 184 -5.72 -10.77 9.64
N SER A 185 -5.41 -11.42 8.52
CA SER A 185 -4.69 -12.70 8.53
C SER A 185 -3.33 -12.59 9.20
N MET A 186 -2.67 -11.44 9.12
CA MET A 186 -1.38 -11.22 9.75
C MET A 186 -1.48 -10.96 11.25
N ILE A 187 -2.54 -10.32 11.73
CA ILE A 187 -2.71 -10.03 13.16
C ILE A 187 -3.23 -11.26 13.93
N ASN A 188 -4.08 -12.10 13.32
CA ASN A 188 -4.78 -13.21 13.99
C ASN A 188 -4.12 -14.60 13.82
N VAL A 189 -2.84 -14.71 13.50
CA VAL A 189 -2.15 -16.01 13.28
C VAL A 189 -1.96 -16.84 14.57
N ASP A 190 -2.30 -16.32 15.76
CA ASP A 190 -2.04 -16.98 17.05
C ASP A 190 -3.28 -17.58 17.74
N GLU A 191 -4.38 -17.91 16.98
CA GLU A 191 -5.48 -18.75 17.50
C GLU A 191 -5.46 -20.17 16.92
#